data_761a4cd1ac2d0665e751bfbb18371c48
#
_entry.id   761a4cd1ac2d0665e751bfbb18371c48
#
_cell.length_a   1.000
_cell.length_b   1.000
_cell.length_c   1.000
_cell.angle_alpha   90.00
_cell.angle_beta   90.00
_cell.angle_gamma   90.00
#
_symmetry.space_group_name_H-M   'P 1'
#
loop_
_entity.id
_entity.type
_entity.pdbx_description
1 polymer ?
#
loop_
_entity_poly.entity_id
_entity_poly.type
_entity_poly.pdbx_seq_one_letter_code
_entity_poly.pdbx_strand_id
1 'polypeptide(L)'
;LKKKEEVLGYRGKGDFSFEDKNKKISRIIRCDENNSFMFTGLQIINPSIIQNREEKFSLRDVFFESIIKKKIYGLIDENDWFHISNVNDLRRVNQIF
;
A
#
# COMPACT_ATOMS: atom_id res chain seq x y z
N LEU A 1 2.15 -4.43 2.07
CA LEU A 1 1.64 -3.30 2.87
C LEU A 1 2.42 -3.17 4.17
N LYS A 2 2.52 -1.96 4.68
CA LYS A 2 3.12 -1.65 5.98
C LYS A 2 2.09 -0.93 6.85
N LYS A 3 2.10 -1.22 8.14
CA LYS A 3 1.35 -0.40 9.10
C LYS A 3 1.89 1.02 9.04
N LYS A 4 1.03 2.00 8.81
CA LYS A 4 1.46 3.39 8.60
C LYS A 4 2.21 3.99 9.79
N GLU A 5 1.91 3.54 11.02
CA GLU A 5 2.60 3.98 12.24
C GLU A 5 4.03 3.49 12.32
N GLU A 6 4.36 2.40 11.62
CA GLU A 6 5.70 1.80 11.63
C GLU A 6 6.61 2.35 10.53
N VAL A 7 6.11 3.25 9.68
CA VAL A 7 6.88 3.83 8.58
C VAL A 7 7.44 5.17 8.99
N LEU A 8 8.77 5.25 9.12
CA LEU A 8 9.45 6.49 9.46
C LEU A 8 9.23 7.54 8.36
N GLY A 9 8.77 8.72 8.77
CA GLY A 9 8.56 9.85 7.84
C GLY A 9 7.20 9.87 7.16
N TYR A 10 6.36 8.84 7.33
CA TYR A 10 5.04 8.82 6.74
C TYR A 10 4.00 9.47 7.65
N ARG A 11 3.27 10.43 7.12
CA ARG A 11 2.21 11.16 7.82
C ARG A 11 0.87 11.16 7.08
N GLY A 12 0.73 10.28 6.10
CA GLY A 12 -0.47 10.19 5.29
C GLY A 12 -1.62 9.46 5.96
N LYS A 13 -2.74 9.42 5.27
CA LYS A 13 -3.97 8.75 5.72
C LYS A 13 -3.94 7.24 5.56
N GLY A 14 -2.84 6.69 5.05
CA GLY A 14 -2.80 5.31 4.60
C GLY A 14 -3.49 5.13 3.25
N ASP A 15 -3.27 3.98 2.63
CA ASP A 15 -3.82 3.68 1.31
C ASP A 15 -4.93 2.64 1.38
N PHE A 16 -4.76 1.63 2.21
CA PHE A 16 -5.67 0.49 2.32
C PHE A 16 -5.82 0.02 3.75
N SER A 17 -6.90 -0.71 3.99
CA SER A 17 -7.14 -1.41 5.26
C SER A 17 -7.46 -2.86 4.98
N PHE A 18 -7.41 -3.71 6.00
CA PHE A 18 -7.76 -5.12 5.89
C PHE A 18 -9.23 -5.34 6.25
N GLU A 19 -9.91 -6.20 5.46
CA GLU A 19 -11.23 -6.70 5.81
C GLU A 19 -11.15 -7.50 7.12
N ASP A 20 -10.14 -8.35 7.27
CA ASP A 20 -9.86 -9.10 8.49
C ASP A 20 -8.67 -8.48 9.22
N LYS A 21 -8.95 -7.73 10.27
CA LYS A 21 -7.96 -6.93 11.00
C LYS A 21 -6.91 -7.75 11.75
N ASN A 22 -7.16 -9.02 12.01
CA ASN A 22 -6.30 -9.85 12.84
C ASN A 22 -5.38 -10.78 12.06
N LYS A 23 -5.39 -10.70 10.73
CA LYS A 23 -4.58 -11.55 9.87
C LYS A 23 -3.43 -10.79 9.23
N LYS A 24 -2.38 -11.53 8.85
CA LYS A 24 -1.24 -11.00 8.11
C LYS A 24 -1.49 -10.92 6.61
N ILE A 25 -2.47 -11.70 6.13
CA ILE A 25 -2.94 -11.68 4.74
C ILE A 25 -4.45 -11.56 4.78
N SER A 26 -5.00 -10.59 4.07
CA SER A 26 -6.44 -10.37 4.02
C SER A 26 -6.82 -9.71 2.70
N ARG A 27 -8.08 -9.87 2.31
CA ARG A 27 -8.66 -8.99 1.30
C ARG A 27 -8.54 -7.56 1.78
N ILE A 28 -8.21 -6.67 0.87
CA ILE A 28 -8.08 -5.26 1.23
C ILE A 28 -9.38 -4.51 0.98
N ILE A 29 -9.62 -3.52 1.81
CA ILE A 29 -10.69 -2.55 1.69
C ILE A 29 -10.07 -1.15 1.71
N ARG A 30 -10.83 -0.15 1.35
CA ARG A 30 -10.41 1.23 1.41
C ARG A 30 -11.45 2.09 2.10
N CYS A 31 -11.02 2.85 3.08
CA CYS A 31 -11.83 3.85 3.75
C CYS A 31 -11.47 5.24 3.21
N ASP A 32 -12.45 6.13 3.12
CA ASP A 32 -12.23 7.46 2.53
C ASP A 32 -11.33 8.35 3.39
N GLU A 33 -11.45 8.26 4.72
CA GLU A 33 -10.79 9.18 5.63
C GLU A 33 -9.50 8.66 6.22
N ASN A 34 -9.42 7.37 6.52
CA ASN A 34 -8.27 6.81 7.21
C ASN A 34 -8.12 5.32 6.95
N ASN A 35 -6.93 4.91 6.53
CA ASN A 35 -6.57 3.52 6.29
C ASN A 35 -5.39 3.11 7.17
N SER A 36 -5.32 1.83 7.50
CA SER A 36 -4.33 1.31 8.45
C SER A 36 -2.95 1.10 7.84
N PHE A 37 -2.86 0.93 6.53
CA PHE A 37 -1.63 0.52 5.86
C PHE A 37 -1.21 1.47 4.76
N MET A 38 0.10 1.60 4.59
CA MET A 38 0.72 2.26 3.45
C MET A 38 1.05 1.22 2.38
N PHE A 39 0.79 1.53 1.12
CA PHE A 39 1.23 0.73 -0.01
C PHE A 39 2.70 1.03 -0.33
N THR A 40 3.52 0.00 -0.31
CA THR A 40 4.97 0.13 -0.48
C THR A 40 5.42 0.14 -1.94
N GLY A 41 4.51 -0.13 -2.87
CA GLY A 41 4.84 -0.27 -4.29
C GLY A 41 5.16 -1.69 -4.72
N LEU A 42 5.43 -2.61 -3.78
CA LEU A 42 5.70 -4.00 -4.10
C LEU A 42 4.39 -4.76 -4.31
N GLN A 43 4.24 -5.38 -5.49
CA GLN A 43 3.01 -6.05 -5.87
C GLN A 43 3.28 -7.24 -6.77
N ILE A 44 2.38 -8.22 -6.71
CA ILE A 44 2.34 -9.35 -7.64
C ILE A 44 1.00 -9.28 -8.35
N ILE A 45 1.02 -9.21 -9.67
CA ILE A 45 -0.15 -8.98 -10.49
C ILE A 45 -0.29 -10.11 -11.51
N ASN A 46 -1.52 -10.62 -11.67
CA ASN A 46 -1.84 -11.43 -12.83
C ASN A 46 -1.98 -10.48 -14.04
N PRO A 47 -1.19 -10.67 -15.11
CA PRO A 47 -1.22 -9.76 -16.26
C PRO A 47 -2.60 -9.60 -16.91
N SER A 48 -3.50 -10.55 -16.72
CA SER A 48 -4.85 -10.49 -17.29
C SER A 48 -5.65 -9.27 -16.82
N ILE A 49 -5.34 -8.73 -15.64
CA ILE A 49 -6.07 -7.57 -15.09
C ILE A 49 -5.78 -6.27 -15.82
N ILE A 50 -4.67 -6.21 -16.56
CA ILE A 50 -4.28 -5.03 -17.35
C ILE A 50 -4.44 -5.22 -18.84
N GLN A 51 -4.90 -6.39 -19.28
CA GLN A 51 -5.21 -6.63 -20.69
C GLN A 51 -6.44 -5.80 -21.13
N ASN A 52 -6.45 -5.38 -22.39
CA ASN A 52 -7.53 -4.59 -22.98
C ASN A 52 -7.73 -3.21 -22.35
N ARG A 53 -6.78 -2.74 -21.57
CA ARG A 53 -6.79 -1.37 -21.07
C ARG A 53 -6.13 -0.45 -22.08
N GLU A 54 -6.45 0.84 -22.00
CA GLU A 54 -5.78 1.86 -22.79
C GLU A 54 -4.29 1.89 -22.47
N GLU A 55 -3.48 2.39 -23.40
CA GLU A 55 -2.02 2.46 -23.23
C GLU A 55 -1.59 3.15 -21.95
N LYS A 56 -2.35 4.17 -21.53
CA LYS A 56 -2.15 4.86 -20.25
C LYS A 56 -3.34 4.60 -19.35
N PHE A 57 -3.09 4.03 -18.19
CA PHE A 57 -4.12 3.80 -17.17
C PHE A 57 -3.49 3.94 -15.77
N SER A 58 -4.32 4.19 -14.77
CA SER A 58 -3.88 4.30 -13.39
C SER A 58 -3.95 2.94 -12.70
N LEU A 59 -2.88 2.50 -12.05
CA LEU A 59 -2.90 1.33 -11.17
C LEU A 59 -3.90 1.51 -10.03
N ARG A 60 -4.11 2.73 -9.59
CA ARG A 60 -5.12 3.05 -8.59
C ARG A 60 -6.50 2.58 -9.01
N ASP A 61 -6.89 2.83 -10.26
CA ASP A 61 -8.18 2.39 -10.79
C ASP A 61 -8.28 0.87 -10.86
N VAL A 62 -7.18 0.21 -11.25
CA VAL A 62 -7.11 -1.26 -11.25
C VAL A 62 -7.32 -1.80 -9.84
N PHE A 63 -6.67 -1.23 -8.83
CA PHE A 63 -6.82 -1.65 -7.45
C PHE A 63 -8.25 -1.43 -6.94
N PHE A 64 -8.86 -0.30 -7.25
CA PHE A 64 -10.22 0.00 -6.81
C PHE A 64 -11.24 -0.95 -7.42
N GLU A 65 -11.11 -1.26 -8.70
CA GLU A 65 -11.94 -2.28 -9.34
C GLU A 65 -11.77 -3.65 -8.69
N SER A 66 -10.52 -4.01 -8.40
CA SER A 66 -10.20 -5.30 -7.77
C SER A 66 -10.73 -5.40 -6.33
N ILE A 67 -10.76 -4.29 -5.60
CA ILE A 67 -11.36 -4.21 -4.27
C ILE A 67 -12.87 -4.49 -4.36
N ILE A 68 -13.56 -3.85 -5.29
CA ILE A 68 -15.01 -4.05 -5.49
C ILE A 68 -15.30 -5.50 -5.84
N LYS A 69 -14.48 -6.13 -6.65
CA LYS A 69 -14.61 -7.54 -7.05
C LYS A 69 -14.10 -8.52 -5.99
N LYS A 70 -13.55 -8.04 -4.88
CA LYS A 70 -12.96 -8.85 -3.80
C LYS A 70 -11.86 -9.79 -4.29
N LYS A 71 -11.04 -9.34 -5.23
CA LYS A 71 -9.97 -10.12 -5.87
C LYS A 71 -8.56 -9.62 -5.55
N ILE A 72 -8.42 -8.76 -4.56
CA ILE A 72 -7.12 -8.21 -4.18
C ILE A 72 -6.87 -8.48 -2.70
N TYR A 73 -5.66 -8.94 -2.42
CA TYR A 73 -5.21 -9.28 -1.07
C TYR A 73 -4.00 -8.43 -0.72
N GLY A 74 -3.90 -8.07 0.54
CA GLY A 74 -2.73 -7.42 1.10
C GLY A 74 -1.97 -8.39 2.00
N LEU A 75 -0.67 -8.26 2.00
CA LEU A 75 0.26 -8.93 2.90
C LEU A 75 0.99 -7.87 3.70
N ILE A 76 1.01 -8.02 5.03
CA ILE A 76 1.77 -7.11 5.88
C ILE A 76 3.26 -7.47 5.77
N ASP A 77 4.07 -6.47 5.41
CA ASP A 77 5.53 -6.57 5.46
C ASP A 77 6.00 -6.14 6.85
N GLU A 78 6.64 -7.04 7.56
CA GLU A 78 7.13 -6.81 8.92
C GLU A 78 8.59 -6.29 8.95
N ASN A 79 9.24 -6.16 7.80
CA ASN A 79 10.59 -5.62 7.71
C ASN A 79 10.58 -4.09 7.84
N ASP A 80 11.73 -3.52 8.12
CA ASP A 80 11.87 -2.09 8.20
C ASP A 80 11.58 -1.43 6.85
N TRP A 81 10.88 -0.31 6.88
CA TRP A 81 10.55 0.46 5.70
C TRP A 81 10.62 1.95 6.03
N PHE A 82 11.24 2.72 5.15
CA PHE A 82 11.42 4.14 5.33
C PHE A 82 10.75 4.90 4.19
N HIS A 83 9.94 5.89 4.53
CA HIS A 83 9.32 6.78 3.57
C HIS A 83 10.16 8.07 3.49
N ILE A 84 10.86 8.25 2.38
CA ILE A 84 11.73 9.41 2.17
C ILE A 84 11.09 10.29 1.11
N SER A 85 10.58 11.45 1.53
CA SER A 85 9.95 12.42 0.63
C SER A 85 10.65 13.78 0.63
N ASN A 86 11.57 13.99 1.56
CA ASN A 86 12.32 15.25 1.66
C ASN A 86 13.72 15.02 2.27
N VAL A 87 14.52 16.08 2.31
CA VAL A 87 15.90 16.02 2.80
C VAL A 87 15.97 15.64 4.30
N ASN A 88 15.00 16.10 5.09
CA ASN A 88 14.96 15.79 6.52
C ASN A 88 14.72 14.29 6.76
N ASP A 89 13.86 13.66 5.97
CA ASP A 89 13.62 12.22 6.02
C ASP A 89 14.90 11.46 5.68
N LEU A 90 15.62 11.87 4.65
CA LEU A 90 16.90 11.28 4.26
C LEU A 90 17.93 11.37 5.39
N ARG A 91 18.03 12.51 6.05
CA ARG A 91 18.93 12.70 7.19
C ARG A 91 18.60 11.78 8.36
N ARG A 92 17.31 11.59 8.65
CA ARG A 92 16.87 10.68 9.71
C ARG A 92 17.29 9.24 9.41
N VAL A 93 17.08 8.79 8.17
CA VAL A 93 17.46 7.44 7.74
C VAL A 93 18.97 7.26 7.83
N ASN A 94 19.76 8.24 7.39
CA ASN A 94 21.21 8.20 7.48
C ASN A 94 21.73 8.12 8.93
N GLN A 95 21.01 8.67 9.89
CA GLN A 95 21.37 8.57 11.31
C GLN A 95 21.14 7.16 11.88
N ILE A 96 20.24 6.38 11.29
CA ILE A 96 19.96 5.00 11.68
C ILE A 96 21.04 4.05 11.15
N PHE A 97 21.55 4.30 9.98
CA PHE A 97 22.58 3.52 9.31
C PHE A 97 23.95 4.23 9.37
#